data_56f37b3f5cf29827bac61b175ffa699c
#
_entry.id   56f37b3f5cf29827bac61b175ffa699c
#
_cell.length_a   1.000
_cell.length_b   1.000
_cell.length_c   1.000
_cell.angle_alpha   90.00
_cell.angle_beta   90.00
_cell.angle_gamma   90.00
#
_symmetry.space_group_name_H-M   'P 1'
#
loop_
_entity.id
_entity.type
_entity.pdbx_description
1 polymer ?
#
loop_
_entity_poly.entity_id
_entity_poly.type
_entity_poly.pdbx_seq_one_letter_code
_entity_poly.pdbx_strand_id
1 'polypeptide(L)' 'MVGTFYASPNPDSKPYVEIGSRVSVGDTLCMIEAMKIFNHVDAEVSGVIKKILKSSGDPVEYGETLFVIEEDGS' A
#
# COMPACT_ATOMS: atom_id res chain seq x y z
N MET A 1 8.30 -0.01 -15.63
CA MET A 1 7.46 -0.61 -14.56
C MET A 1 8.32 -0.98 -13.36
N VAL A 2 7.92 -0.56 -12.18
CA VAL A 2 8.67 -0.85 -10.96
C VAL A 2 8.39 -2.28 -10.48
N GLY A 3 7.14 -2.71 -10.55
CA GLY A 3 6.74 -4.02 -10.09
C GLY A 3 5.25 -4.22 -10.13
N THR A 4 4.79 -5.21 -9.38
CA THR A 4 3.37 -5.57 -9.28
C THR A 4 2.88 -5.28 -7.87
N PHE A 5 1.75 -4.61 -7.76
CA PHE A 5 1.12 -4.26 -6.49
C PHE A 5 0.39 -5.46 -5.89
N TYR A 6 0.55 -5.66 -4.59
CA TYR A 6 -0.23 -6.65 -3.84
C TYR A 6 -0.76 -6.00 -2.57
N ALA A 7 -2.07 -6.03 -2.40
CA ALA A 7 -2.73 -5.41 -1.24
C ALA A 7 -2.68 -6.29 0.00
N SER A 8 -2.31 -7.55 -0.15
CA SER A 8 -2.27 -8.53 0.94
C SER A 8 -1.08 -9.45 0.77
N PRO A 9 -0.65 -10.16 1.84
CA PRO A 9 0.49 -11.08 1.74
C PRO A 9 0.25 -12.27 0.81
N ASN A 10 -1.00 -12.65 0.63
CA ASN A 10 -1.38 -13.71 -0.32
C ASN A 10 -2.86 -13.54 -0.68
N PRO A 11 -3.33 -14.21 -1.76
CA PRO A 11 -4.71 -14.02 -2.25
C PRO A 11 -5.81 -14.34 -1.25
N ASP A 12 -5.54 -15.22 -0.30
CA ASP A 12 -6.55 -15.66 0.67
C ASP A 12 -6.53 -14.84 1.95
N SER A 13 -5.57 -13.93 2.09
CA SER A 13 -5.42 -13.11 3.28
C SER A 13 -6.15 -11.78 3.13
N LYS A 14 -6.49 -11.20 4.27
CA LYS A 14 -7.07 -9.85 4.29
C LYS A 14 -6.03 -8.84 3.82
N PRO A 15 -6.48 -7.74 3.20
CA PRO A 15 -5.56 -6.66 2.82
C PRO A 15 -4.86 -6.10 4.05
N TYR A 16 -3.67 -5.56 3.85
CA TYR A 16 -2.93 -4.88 4.92
C TYR A 16 -3.72 -3.70 5.47
N VAL A 17 -4.37 -2.95 4.56
CA VAL A 17 -5.20 -1.79 4.92
C VAL A 17 -6.41 -1.72 4.00
N GLU A 18 -7.43 -1.01 4.46
CA GLU A 18 -8.65 -0.76 3.69
C GLU A 18 -8.98 0.73 3.76
N ILE A 19 -9.86 1.18 2.88
CA ILE A 19 -10.35 2.56 2.96
C ILE A 19 -11.01 2.73 4.32
N GLY A 20 -10.62 3.77 5.05
CA GLY A 20 -11.07 4.01 6.41
C GLY A 20 -10.17 3.45 7.49
N SER A 21 -9.18 2.63 7.14
CA SER A 21 -8.23 2.10 8.11
C SER A 21 -7.33 3.21 8.66
N ARG A 22 -7.06 3.15 9.96
CA ARG A 22 -6.08 4.03 10.58
C ARG A 22 -4.71 3.37 10.52
N VAL A 23 -3.70 4.13 10.11
CA VAL A 23 -2.32 3.65 10.02
C VAL A 23 -1.40 4.55 10.82
N SER A 24 -0.30 3.97 11.28
CA SER A 24 0.78 4.70 11.96
C SER A 24 2.05 4.59 11.14
N VAL A 25 2.97 5.53 11.36
CA VAL A 25 4.28 5.47 10.69
C VAL A 25 4.89 4.09 10.92
N GLY A 26 5.34 3.46 9.85
CA GLY A 26 5.94 2.14 9.88
C GLY A 26 4.99 0.99 9.62
N ASP A 27 3.68 1.23 9.60
CA ASP A 27 2.71 0.18 9.28
C ASP A 27 2.83 -0.19 7.80
N THR A 28 2.75 -1.49 7.51
CA THR A 28 2.80 -1.96 6.13
C THR A 28 1.49 -1.65 5.41
N LEU A 29 1.59 -0.98 4.27
CA LEU A 29 0.43 -0.62 3.44
C LEU A 29 0.18 -1.63 2.34
N CYS A 30 1.25 -2.14 1.74
CA CYS A 30 1.15 -3.08 0.64
C CYS A 30 2.51 -3.72 0.38
N MET A 31 2.55 -4.62 -0.59
CA MET A 31 3.79 -5.20 -1.09
C MET A 31 3.92 -4.93 -2.56
N ILE A 32 5.15 -4.76 -3.02
CA ILE A 32 5.45 -4.65 -4.45
C ILE A 32 6.46 -5.73 -4.79
N GLU A 33 6.12 -6.56 -5.77
CA GLU A 33 7.01 -7.61 -6.25
C GLU A 33 7.68 -7.14 -7.53
N ALA A 34 8.99 -7.22 -7.55
CA ALA A 34 9.79 -6.88 -8.72
C ALA A 34 10.93 -7.86 -8.80
N MET A 35 11.10 -8.53 -9.96
CA MET A 35 12.21 -9.47 -10.21
C MET A 35 12.29 -10.54 -9.11
N LYS A 36 11.14 -11.09 -8.70
CA LYS A 36 11.02 -12.13 -7.67
C LYS A 36 11.41 -11.67 -6.26
N ILE A 37 11.52 -10.37 -6.06
CA ILE A 37 11.80 -9.78 -4.75
C ILE A 37 10.54 -9.06 -4.29
N PHE A 38 10.09 -9.37 -3.07
CA PHE A 38 8.92 -8.73 -2.47
C PHE A 38 9.39 -7.65 -1.50
N ASN A 39 8.93 -6.42 -1.73
CA ASN A 39 9.26 -5.29 -0.88
C ASN A 39 8.00 -4.77 -0.21
N HIS A 40 8.07 -4.54 1.09
CA HIS A 40 6.99 -3.91 1.82
C HIS A 40 7.04 -2.40 1.60
N VAL A 41 5.86 -1.81 1.44
CA VAL A 41 5.71 -0.36 1.41
C VAL A 41 5.05 0.04 2.71
N ASP A 42 5.75 0.83 3.52
CA ASP A 42 5.29 1.22 4.85
C ASP A 42 4.82 2.65 4.85
N ALA A 43 3.90 2.94 5.77
CA ALA A 43 3.39 4.30 5.94
C ALA A 43 4.50 5.23 6.44
N GLU A 44 4.62 6.39 5.82
CA GLU A 44 5.57 7.43 6.24
C GLU A 44 4.89 8.46 7.13
N VAL A 45 3.57 8.39 7.22
CA VAL A 45 2.76 9.31 8.01
C VAL A 45 1.69 8.51 8.76
N SER A 46 1.16 9.08 9.82
CA SER A 46 0.03 8.51 10.55
C SER A 46 -1.25 9.19 10.11
N GLY A 47 -2.30 8.43 9.92
CA GLY A 47 -3.59 8.97 9.50
C GLY A 47 -4.56 7.90 9.09
N VAL A 48 -5.51 8.28 8.25
CA VAL A 48 -6.59 7.40 7.79
C VAL A 48 -6.50 7.23 6.28
N ILE A 49 -6.62 5.99 5.83
CA ILE A 49 -6.61 5.69 4.38
C ILE A 49 -7.89 6.23 3.76
N LYS A 50 -7.76 7.14 2.80
CA LYS A 50 -8.90 7.74 2.09
C LYS A 50 -9.15 7.10 0.74
N LYS A 51 -8.08 6.74 0.03
CA LYS A 51 -8.19 6.09 -1.28
C LYS A 51 -7.09 5.06 -1.45
N ILE A 52 -7.42 4.01 -2.18
CA ILE A 52 -6.46 2.99 -2.61
C ILE A 52 -6.59 2.95 -4.14
N LEU A 53 -5.53 3.33 -4.83
CA LEU A 53 -5.58 3.57 -6.27
C LEU A 53 -5.14 2.36 -7.10
N LYS A 54 -4.76 1.28 -6.44
CA LYS A 54 -4.33 0.05 -7.10
C LYS A 54 -5.03 -1.16 -6.49
N SER A 55 -5.09 -2.22 -7.25
CA SER A 55 -5.61 -3.52 -6.80
C SER A 55 -4.52 -4.57 -6.97
N SER A 56 -4.61 -5.66 -6.22
CA SER A 56 -3.63 -6.75 -6.32
C SER A 56 -3.52 -7.23 -7.76
N GLY A 57 -2.29 -7.32 -8.25
CA GLY A 57 -2.00 -7.71 -9.62
C GLY A 57 -1.78 -6.53 -10.57
N ASP A 58 -2.06 -5.31 -10.15
CA ASP A 58 -1.88 -4.13 -11.01
C ASP A 58 -0.39 -3.79 -11.14
N PRO A 59 0.04 -3.32 -12.31
CA PRO A 59 1.41 -2.84 -12.48
C PRO A 59 1.60 -1.50 -11.78
N VAL A 60 2.79 -1.30 -11.24
CA VAL A 60 3.17 -0.06 -10.56
C VAL A 60 4.31 0.60 -11.32
N GLU A 61 4.18 1.89 -11.57
CA GLU A 61 5.21 2.70 -12.19
C GLU A 61 5.92 3.56 -11.15
N TYR A 62 7.14 3.97 -11.45
CA TYR A 62 7.90 4.82 -10.55
C TYR A 62 7.19 6.17 -10.38
N GLY A 63 7.05 6.60 -9.13
CA GLY A 63 6.40 7.88 -8.84
C GLY A 63 4.87 7.85 -8.84
N GLU A 64 4.29 6.69 -9.09
CA GLU A 64 2.83 6.55 -9.12
C GLU A 64 2.23 6.58 -7.72
N THR A 65 1.12 7.30 -7.55
CA THR A 65 0.42 7.34 -6.27
C THR A 65 -0.36 6.05 -6.05
N LEU A 66 -0.12 5.41 -4.92
CA LEU A 66 -0.78 4.14 -4.56
C LEU A 66 -1.92 4.35 -3.57
N PHE A 67 -1.72 5.25 -2.61
CA PHE A 67 -2.67 5.52 -1.53
C PHE A 67 -2.81 7.01 -1.30
N VAL A 68 -3.98 7.41 -0.80
CA VAL A 68 -4.19 8.75 -0.28
C VAL A 68 -4.49 8.61 1.20
N ILE A 69 -3.69 9.25 2.03
CA ILE A 69 -3.81 9.20 3.49
C ILE A 69 -4.12 10.60 4.00
N GLU A 70 -5.16 10.72 4.81
CA GLU A 70 -5.44 11.96 5.51
C GLU A 70 -4.62 11.94 6.81
N GLU A 71 -3.60 12.80 6.88
CA GLU A 71 -2.66 12.80 8.00
C GLU A 71 -3.30 13.32 9.28
N ASP A 72 -2.87 12.73 10.41
CA ASP A 72 -3.28 13.18 11.74
C ASP A 72 -2.59 14.49 12.10
N GLY A 73 -3.26 15.27 12.95
CA GLY A 73 -2.64 16.41 13.60
C GLY A 73 -2.32 17.59 12.70
N SER A 74 -2.88 17.60 11.53
CA SER A 74 -2.72 18.73 10.61
C SER A 74 -3.72 19.81 10.88
#